data_c7ead8a909e0a7f2d2e4f6bd3756d5fd
#
_entry.id   c7ead8a909e0a7f2d2e4f6bd3756d5fd
#
_cell.length_a   1.000
_cell.length_b   1.000
_cell.length_c   1.000
_cell.angle_alpha   90.00
_cell.angle_beta   90.00
_cell.angle_gamma   90.00
#
_symmetry.space_group_name_H-M   'P 1'
#
loop_
_entity.id
_entity.type
_entity.pdbx_description
1 polymer ?
#
loop_
_entity_poly.entity_id
_entity_poly.type
_entity_poly.pdbx_seq_one_letter_code
_entity_poly.pdbx_strand_id
1 'polypeptide(L)'
;MLLVLSLAILAETAWTIYLGTSLPRTYVAEHWDLAWVGLDTAEILVLVAAAWAAWQRRAVLIAFAVAAATLLLLDAWFDLTTASHGDVFWSVATACLEVPGALAMLWVARRAARRLLVEVLHVEVTSVTKISLRANDP
;
A
#
# COMPACT_ATOMS: atom_id res chain seq x y z
N MET A 1 13.66 3.96 -18.03
CA MET A 1 12.78 3.94 -16.86
C MET A 1 12.26 5.35 -16.51
N LEU A 2 13.14 6.34 -16.25
CA LEU A 2 12.70 7.71 -15.90
C LEU A 2 11.81 8.36 -16.97
N LEU A 3 12.14 8.25 -18.26
CA LEU A 3 11.31 8.79 -19.34
C LEU A 3 9.89 8.21 -19.33
N VAL A 4 9.76 6.89 -19.15
CA VAL A 4 8.42 6.24 -19.11
C VAL A 4 7.62 6.74 -17.90
N LEU A 5 8.27 6.86 -16.73
CA LEU A 5 7.62 7.40 -15.53
C LEU A 5 7.19 8.86 -15.73
N SER A 6 8.06 9.70 -16.33
CA SER A 6 7.71 11.10 -16.60
C SER A 6 6.53 11.22 -17.56
N LEU A 7 6.48 10.41 -18.61
CA LEU A 7 5.36 10.37 -19.55
C LEU A 7 4.07 9.90 -18.88
N ALA A 8 4.15 8.87 -18.03
CA ALA A 8 3.01 8.41 -17.26
C ALA A 8 2.47 9.51 -16.33
N ILE A 9 3.34 10.18 -15.58
CA ILE A 9 2.94 11.28 -14.67
C ILE A 9 2.26 12.41 -15.46
N LEU A 10 2.80 12.80 -16.62
CA LEU A 10 2.19 13.83 -17.47
C LEU A 10 0.82 13.41 -17.99
N ALA A 11 0.67 12.16 -18.43
CA ALA A 11 -0.59 11.61 -18.92
C ALA A 11 -1.65 11.58 -17.79
N GLU A 12 -1.29 11.08 -16.61
CA GLU A 12 -2.17 11.04 -15.43
C GLU A 12 -2.57 12.44 -14.99
N THR A 13 -1.63 13.38 -14.98
CA THR A 13 -1.93 14.77 -14.61
C THR A 13 -2.94 15.40 -15.58
N ALA A 14 -2.73 15.23 -16.89
CA ALA A 14 -3.65 15.75 -17.92
C ALA A 14 -5.04 15.08 -17.80
N TRP A 15 -5.09 13.77 -17.56
CA TRP A 15 -6.31 13.02 -17.33
C TRP A 15 -7.06 13.50 -16.10
N THR A 16 -6.37 13.69 -14.97
CA THR A 16 -6.96 14.19 -13.72
C THR A 16 -7.58 15.58 -13.90
N ILE A 17 -6.89 16.50 -14.62
CA ILE A 17 -7.44 17.82 -14.94
C ILE A 17 -8.70 17.69 -15.80
N TYR A 18 -8.67 16.83 -16.82
CA TYR A 18 -9.84 16.54 -17.66
C TYR A 18 -11.02 16.04 -16.82
N LEU A 19 -10.82 15.04 -15.97
CA LEU A 19 -11.86 14.51 -15.09
C LEU A 19 -12.43 15.59 -14.16
N GLY A 20 -11.58 16.38 -13.53
CA GLY A 20 -12.00 17.44 -12.60
C GLY A 20 -12.86 18.53 -13.27
N THR A 21 -12.75 18.70 -14.59
CA THR A 21 -13.53 19.69 -15.35
C THR A 21 -14.75 19.10 -16.08
N SER A 22 -14.76 17.78 -16.32
CA SER A 22 -15.75 17.12 -17.19
C SER A 22 -16.76 16.29 -16.39
N LEU A 23 -16.37 15.76 -15.22
CA LEU A 23 -17.26 14.88 -14.44
C LEU A 23 -18.38 15.69 -13.77
N PRO A 24 -19.62 15.18 -13.84
CA PRO A 24 -20.73 15.73 -13.07
C PRO A 24 -20.50 15.51 -11.56
N ARG A 25 -21.01 16.43 -10.75
CA ARG A 25 -20.90 16.29 -9.28
C ARG A 25 -21.70 15.12 -8.70
N THR A 26 -22.71 14.65 -9.43
CA THR A 26 -23.52 13.51 -9.06
C THR A 26 -23.65 12.57 -10.24
N TYR A 27 -23.36 11.30 -10.01
CA TYR A 27 -23.48 10.26 -11.03
C TYR A 27 -24.07 9.00 -10.40
N VAL A 28 -25.02 8.38 -11.07
CA VAL A 28 -25.58 7.09 -10.66
C VAL A 28 -24.81 6.01 -11.42
N ALA A 29 -24.01 5.24 -10.70
CA ALA A 29 -23.27 4.13 -11.26
C ALA A 29 -24.10 2.85 -11.25
N GLU A 30 -24.13 2.13 -12.38
CA GLU A 30 -24.60 0.75 -12.39
C GLU A 30 -23.56 -0.13 -11.64
N HIS A 31 -24.04 -1.15 -10.93
CA HIS A 31 -23.19 -2.07 -10.17
C HIS A 31 -22.34 -1.39 -9.07
N TRP A 32 -22.87 -0.36 -8.44
CA TRP A 32 -22.22 0.33 -7.33
C TRP A 32 -21.88 -0.60 -6.16
N ASP A 33 -22.83 -1.49 -5.84
CA ASP A 33 -22.66 -2.56 -4.86
C ASP A 33 -21.47 -3.49 -5.18
N LEU A 34 -21.32 -3.86 -6.45
CA LEU A 34 -20.23 -4.73 -6.89
C LEU A 34 -18.85 -4.02 -6.76
N ALA A 35 -18.80 -2.72 -7.02
CA ALA A 35 -17.56 -1.95 -6.87
C ALA A 35 -17.10 -1.94 -5.39
N TRP A 36 -18.00 -1.69 -4.46
CA TRP A 36 -17.71 -1.69 -3.02
C TRP A 36 -17.35 -3.06 -2.49
N VAL A 37 -18.20 -4.06 -2.74
CA VAL A 37 -17.92 -5.45 -2.32
C VAL A 37 -16.60 -5.95 -2.92
N GLY A 38 -16.25 -5.52 -4.14
CA GLY A 38 -14.99 -5.86 -4.78
C GLY A 38 -13.78 -5.23 -4.08
N LEU A 39 -13.89 -3.95 -3.69
CA LEU A 39 -12.85 -3.24 -2.95
C LEU A 39 -12.60 -3.89 -1.58
N ASP A 40 -13.66 -4.06 -0.78
CA ASP A 40 -13.60 -4.70 0.55
C ASP A 40 -13.02 -6.12 0.47
N THR A 41 -13.44 -6.88 -0.55
CA THR A 41 -12.91 -8.24 -0.75
C THR A 41 -11.41 -8.21 -1.06
N ALA A 42 -10.96 -7.29 -1.90
CA ALA A 42 -9.54 -7.15 -2.21
C ALA A 42 -8.75 -6.75 -0.96
N GLU A 43 -9.29 -5.85 -0.14
CA GLU A 43 -8.68 -5.44 1.12
C GLU A 43 -8.54 -6.62 2.09
N ILE A 44 -9.59 -7.37 2.33
CA ILE A 44 -9.56 -8.56 3.19
C ILE A 44 -8.51 -9.55 2.70
N LEU A 45 -8.46 -9.85 1.40
CA LEU A 45 -7.49 -10.79 0.83
C LEU A 45 -6.05 -10.33 1.03
N VAL A 46 -5.77 -9.03 0.84
CA VAL A 46 -4.43 -8.48 1.03
C VAL A 46 -4.04 -8.45 2.52
N LEU A 47 -4.97 -8.12 3.43
CA LEU A 47 -4.74 -8.18 4.86
C LEU A 47 -4.44 -9.62 5.33
N VAL A 48 -5.19 -10.61 4.84
CA VAL A 48 -4.93 -12.03 5.12
C VAL A 48 -3.55 -12.45 4.58
N ALA A 49 -3.19 -12.03 3.36
CA ALA A 49 -1.88 -12.31 2.78
C ALA A 49 -0.75 -11.65 3.58
N ALA A 50 -0.95 -10.41 4.06
CA ALA A 50 0.01 -9.73 4.93
C ALA A 50 0.18 -10.46 6.27
N ALA A 51 -0.91 -10.88 6.90
CA ALA A 51 -0.89 -11.66 8.14
C ALA A 51 -0.17 -13.00 7.96
N TRP A 52 -0.44 -13.71 6.88
CA TRP A 52 0.25 -14.96 6.52
C TRP A 52 1.75 -14.72 6.28
N ALA A 53 2.12 -13.69 5.51
CA ALA A 53 3.52 -13.35 5.25
C ALA A 53 4.27 -12.95 6.51
N ALA A 54 3.60 -12.25 7.44
CA ALA A 54 4.13 -11.89 8.73
C ALA A 54 4.38 -13.13 9.60
N TRP A 55 3.43 -14.07 9.64
CA TRP A 55 3.57 -15.34 10.37
C TRP A 55 4.74 -16.16 9.83
N GLN A 56 4.85 -16.26 8.51
CA GLN A 56 5.94 -16.97 7.82
C GLN A 56 7.27 -16.20 7.81
N ARG A 57 7.32 -14.97 8.35
CA ARG A 57 8.49 -14.06 8.33
C ARG A 57 9.08 -13.83 6.94
N ARG A 58 8.23 -13.78 5.91
CA ARG A 58 8.65 -13.63 4.52
C ARG A 58 8.83 -12.17 4.13
N ALA A 59 9.81 -11.90 3.28
CA ALA A 59 10.08 -10.55 2.75
C ALA A 59 8.90 -9.95 1.97
N VAL A 60 8.05 -10.80 1.36
CA VAL A 60 6.85 -10.39 0.65
C VAL A 60 5.83 -9.65 1.54
N LEU A 61 5.98 -9.72 2.87
CA LEU A 61 5.22 -8.92 3.83
C LEU A 61 5.25 -7.43 3.50
N ILE A 62 6.39 -6.92 3.02
CA ILE A 62 6.53 -5.50 2.67
C ILE A 62 5.54 -5.12 1.57
N ALA A 63 5.45 -5.93 0.52
CA ALA A 63 4.54 -5.68 -0.59
C ALA A 63 3.07 -5.74 -0.16
N PHE A 64 2.69 -6.77 0.59
CA PHE A 64 1.31 -6.90 1.08
C PHE A 64 0.94 -5.80 2.09
N ALA A 65 1.86 -5.40 2.97
CA ALA A 65 1.58 -4.33 3.92
C ALA A 65 1.43 -2.96 3.23
N VAL A 66 2.22 -2.67 2.19
CA VAL A 66 2.04 -1.45 1.38
C VAL A 66 0.72 -1.51 0.60
N ALA A 67 0.40 -2.65 -0.03
CA ALA A 67 -0.86 -2.81 -0.74
C ALA A 67 -2.08 -2.65 0.20
N ALA A 68 -2.06 -3.25 1.39
CA ALA A 68 -3.10 -3.08 2.39
C ALA A 68 -3.26 -1.61 2.81
N ALA A 69 -2.15 -0.92 3.08
CA ALA A 69 -2.19 0.50 3.43
C ALA A 69 -2.80 1.36 2.32
N THR A 70 -2.50 1.02 1.06
CA THR A 70 -3.05 1.75 -0.09
C THR A 70 -4.54 1.52 -0.23
N LEU A 71 -5.02 0.28 -0.08
CA LEU A 71 -6.45 -0.03 -0.15
C LEU A 71 -7.23 0.64 0.98
N LEU A 72 -6.76 0.54 2.24
CA LEU A 72 -7.36 1.23 3.39
C LEU A 72 -7.48 2.74 3.19
N LEU A 73 -6.47 3.40 2.60
CA LEU A 73 -6.53 4.83 2.31
C LEU A 73 -7.49 5.15 1.16
N LEU A 74 -7.59 4.29 0.16
CA LEU A 74 -8.55 4.41 -0.92
C LEU A 74 -9.97 4.26 -0.38
N ASP A 75 -10.21 3.28 0.48
CA ASP A 75 -11.50 3.03 1.09
C ASP A 75 -11.94 4.22 1.93
N ALA A 76 -11.10 4.71 2.85
CA ALA A 76 -11.35 5.94 3.61
C ALA A 76 -11.67 7.15 2.71
N TRP A 77 -10.94 7.29 1.59
CA TRP A 77 -11.19 8.37 0.64
C TRP A 77 -12.56 8.23 -0.04
N PHE A 78 -12.88 7.06 -0.54
CA PHE A 78 -14.17 6.81 -1.19
C PHE A 78 -15.33 6.96 -0.20
N ASP A 79 -15.22 6.40 0.98
CA ASP A 79 -16.22 6.55 2.05
C ASP A 79 -16.52 8.02 2.32
N LEU A 80 -15.51 8.84 2.54
CA LEU A 80 -15.69 10.25 2.85
C LEU A 80 -16.20 11.08 1.67
N THR A 81 -15.82 10.73 0.45
CA THR A 81 -16.17 11.53 -0.74
C THR A 81 -17.52 11.13 -1.36
N THR A 82 -17.97 9.91 -1.11
CA THR A 82 -19.24 9.39 -1.66
C THR A 82 -20.37 9.34 -0.65
N ALA A 83 -20.08 9.67 0.62
CA ALA A 83 -21.07 9.68 1.70
C ALA A 83 -22.31 10.53 1.36
N SER A 84 -23.48 9.93 1.45
CA SER A 84 -24.76 10.68 1.46
C SER A 84 -24.97 11.36 2.81
N HIS A 85 -25.89 12.34 2.89
CA HIS A 85 -26.17 13.04 4.15
C HIS A 85 -26.60 12.09 5.30
N GLY A 86 -27.16 10.92 4.99
CA GLY A 86 -27.56 9.91 5.99
C GLY A 86 -26.39 9.03 6.46
N ASP A 87 -25.33 8.91 5.68
CA ASP A 87 -24.25 7.95 5.89
C ASP A 87 -22.95 8.58 6.44
N VAL A 88 -22.89 9.91 6.52
CA VAL A 88 -21.67 10.65 6.96
C VAL A 88 -21.12 10.12 8.28
N PHE A 89 -21.98 9.78 9.24
CA PHE A 89 -21.52 9.26 10.52
C PHE A 89 -20.75 7.94 10.36
N TRP A 90 -21.30 7.02 9.56
CA TRP A 90 -20.66 5.74 9.32
C TRP A 90 -19.36 5.88 8.51
N SER A 91 -19.37 6.69 7.47
CA SER A 91 -18.19 6.98 6.65
C SER A 91 -17.04 7.60 7.46
N VAL A 92 -17.36 8.50 8.40
CA VAL A 92 -16.33 9.04 9.31
C VAL A 92 -15.86 7.98 10.30
N ALA A 93 -16.76 7.13 10.80
CA ALA A 93 -16.40 6.08 11.76
C ALA A 93 -15.48 5.03 11.12
N THR A 94 -15.76 4.60 9.88
CA THR A 94 -14.88 3.67 9.13
C THR A 94 -13.54 4.31 8.82
N ALA A 95 -13.49 5.53 8.30
CA ALA A 95 -12.26 6.25 8.03
C ALA A 95 -11.38 6.43 9.29
N CYS A 96 -11.99 6.59 10.47
CA CYS A 96 -11.27 6.63 11.75
C CYS A 96 -10.61 5.30 12.13
N LEU A 97 -10.99 4.18 11.52
CA LEU A 97 -10.33 2.88 11.68
C LEU A 97 -9.33 2.61 10.55
N GLU A 98 -9.69 2.95 9.32
CA GLU A 98 -8.92 2.69 8.11
C GLU A 98 -7.63 3.49 8.06
N VAL A 99 -7.69 4.79 8.37
CA VAL A 99 -6.48 5.64 8.34
C VAL A 99 -5.42 5.21 9.37
N PRO A 100 -5.75 4.97 10.66
CA PRO A 100 -4.79 4.37 11.59
C PRO A 100 -4.34 2.97 11.18
N GLY A 101 -5.23 2.16 10.61
CA GLY A 101 -4.92 0.85 10.04
C GLY A 101 -3.87 0.94 8.93
N ALA A 102 -4.04 1.86 7.99
CA ALA A 102 -3.08 2.13 6.92
C ALA A 102 -1.71 2.56 7.48
N LEU A 103 -1.69 3.47 8.45
CA LEU A 103 -0.45 3.89 9.12
C LEU A 103 0.24 2.73 9.83
N ALA A 104 -0.52 1.84 10.46
CA ALA A 104 0.02 0.63 11.09
C ALA A 104 0.64 -0.30 10.04
N MET A 105 0.00 -0.50 8.88
CA MET A 105 0.54 -1.31 7.79
C MET A 105 1.83 -0.70 7.21
N LEU A 106 1.88 0.62 7.01
CA LEU A 106 3.11 1.30 6.58
C LEU A 106 4.24 1.16 7.60
N TRP A 107 3.92 1.23 8.88
CA TRP A 107 4.89 0.99 9.94
C TRP A 107 5.42 -0.45 9.92
N VAL A 108 4.55 -1.45 9.71
CA VAL A 108 4.93 -2.86 9.53
C VAL A 108 5.85 -3.04 8.33
N ALA A 109 5.50 -2.46 7.17
CA ALA A 109 6.31 -2.50 5.96
C ALA A 109 7.71 -1.90 6.21
N ARG A 110 7.77 -0.71 6.83
CA ARG A 110 9.02 -0.04 7.16
C ARG A 110 9.87 -0.85 8.12
N ARG A 111 9.25 -1.47 9.14
CA ARG A 111 9.96 -2.31 10.10
C ARG A 111 10.52 -3.56 9.45
N ALA A 112 9.75 -4.21 8.56
CA ALA A 112 10.20 -5.37 7.82
C ALA A 112 11.37 -5.03 6.87
N ALA A 113 11.27 -3.92 6.13
CA ALA A 113 12.34 -3.46 5.24
C ALA A 113 13.65 -3.18 6.00
N ARG A 114 13.58 -2.53 7.16
CA ARG A 114 14.76 -2.27 8.01
C ARG A 114 15.42 -3.57 8.48
N ARG A 115 14.64 -4.58 8.85
CA ARG A 115 15.20 -5.88 9.27
C ARG A 115 15.95 -6.55 8.12
N LEU A 116 15.38 -6.57 6.93
CA LEU A 116 16.05 -7.12 5.75
C LEU A 116 17.36 -6.39 5.41
N LEU A 117 17.38 -5.06 5.49
CA LEU A 117 18.62 -4.29 5.27
C LEU A 117 19.72 -4.66 6.26
N VAL A 118 19.39 -4.79 7.55
CA VAL A 118 20.38 -5.18 8.57
C VAL A 118 20.89 -6.59 8.31
N GLU A 119 20.03 -7.50 7.90
CA GLU A 119 20.40 -8.90 7.60
C GLU A 119 21.35 -8.99 6.41
N VAL A 120 21.06 -8.27 5.33
CA VAL A 120 21.91 -8.19 4.12
C VAL A 120 23.28 -7.60 4.45
N LEU A 121 23.33 -6.47 5.16
CA LEU A 121 24.57 -5.83 5.56
C LEU A 121 25.44 -6.73 6.47
N HIS A 122 24.81 -7.49 7.37
CA HIS A 122 25.53 -8.43 8.24
C HIS A 122 26.18 -9.57 7.45
N VAL A 123 25.47 -10.09 6.45
CA VAL A 123 26.00 -11.13 5.56
C VAL A 123 27.17 -10.62 4.73
N GLU A 124 27.07 -9.40 4.17
CA GLU A 124 28.16 -8.80 3.41
C GLU A 124 29.43 -8.58 4.25
N VAL A 125 29.31 -7.98 5.44
CA VAL A 125 30.44 -7.74 6.34
C VAL A 125 31.11 -9.06 6.73
N THR A 126 30.33 -10.08 7.05
CA THR A 126 30.86 -11.40 7.42
C THR A 126 31.60 -12.06 6.25
N SER A 127 31.09 -11.92 5.03
CA SER A 127 31.73 -12.49 3.83
C SER A 127 33.08 -11.81 3.53
N VAL A 128 33.13 -10.47 3.59
CA VAL A 128 34.37 -9.69 3.37
C VAL A 128 35.42 -10.03 4.42
N THR A 129 35.02 -10.14 5.69
CA THR A 129 35.93 -10.50 6.79
C THR A 129 36.53 -11.90 6.59
N LYS A 130 35.72 -12.90 6.16
CA LYS A 130 36.22 -14.25 5.85
C LYS A 130 37.22 -14.29 4.70
N ILE A 131 36.99 -13.50 3.64
CA ILE A 131 37.89 -13.41 2.49
C ILE A 131 39.22 -12.77 2.92
N SER A 132 39.18 -11.68 3.69
CA SER A 132 40.36 -11.00 4.19
C SER A 132 41.23 -11.89 5.08
N LEU A 133 40.64 -12.66 5.98
CA LEU A 133 41.37 -13.61 6.83
C LEU A 133 42.04 -14.71 6.02
N ARG A 134 41.38 -15.22 4.98
CA ARG A 134 41.88 -16.30 4.13
C ARG A 134 43.01 -15.83 3.20
N ALA A 135 43.06 -14.54 2.87
CA ALA A 135 44.10 -13.95 2.05
C ALA A 135 45.41 -13.65 2.85
N ASN A 136 45.32 -13.60 4.18
CA ASN A 136 46.43 -13.33 5.10
C ASN A 136 46.98 -14.59 5.81
N ASP A 137 46.45 -15.76 5.53
CA ASP A 137 47.04 -17.03 5.99
C ASP A 137 48.22 -17.37 5.08
N PRO A 138 49.43 -17.56 5.65
CA PRO A 138 50.68 -17.80 4.90
C PRO A 138 50.67 -19.16 4.19
#